data_13365b88dadc998dc9b1fb1365f6ab05
#
_entry.id   13365b88dadc998dc9b1fb1365f6ab05
#
_cell.length_a   1.000
_cell.length_b   1.000
_cell.length_c   1.000
_cell.angle_alpha   90.00
_cell.angle_beta   90.00
_cell.angle_gamma   90.00
#
_symmetry.space_group_name_H-M   'P 1'
#
loop_
_entity.id
_entity.type
_entity.pdbx_description
1 polymer ?
#
loop_
_entity_poly.entity_id
_entity_poly.type
_entity_poly.pdbx_seq_one_letter_code
_entity_poly.pdbx_strand_id
1 'polypeptide(L)'
;MALRVGDTGRTASRGLRSLTTPAGLRGVGTELAWVAAHAALYTLGFRAERTARGHGPHRIDDLSPQHRGLLAHDAAAAATPVLLVHGMADNRSIFTLLRRSLRRCGFGQVRTVNYSVVTSDVRVAAAELGRTVERLCAETGYERVHVVAHSLGGVVARYHVQRQGGDARVHTLVTLGSPHGGTTAGRVLPLRLCRQLRPGSDLIAELAEPAPGCRTRFLAVWSDLDQLIYPKTSARIDHPDLDVTSVLVTGVGHMSLPAAPQVARAVTRALAHLEANGTHRDSAGTQPDIDCA
;
A
#
# COMPACT_ATOMS: atom_id res chain seq x y z
N MET A 1 -23.50 -36.79 -2.69
CA MET A 1 -22.99 -35.50 -2.18
C MET A 1 -22.36 -34.75 -3.37
N ALA A 2 -23.16 -33.86 -3.98
CA ALA A 2 -22.82 -33.24 -5.27
C ALA A 2 -22.04 -31.96 -5.03
N LEU A 3 -20.80 -31.89 -5.52
CA LEU A 3 -19.97 -30.69 -5.61
C LEU A 3 -20.63 -29.70 -6.58
N ARG A 4 -21.06 -28.54 -6.08
CA ARG A 4 -21.51 -27.41 -6.90
C ARG A 4 -20.29 -26.76 -7.59
N VAL A 5 -20.09 -27.13 -8.85
CA VAL A 5 -19.26 -26.36 -9.80
C VAL A 5 -20.16 -25.24 -10.34
N GLY A 6 -20.00 -24.02 -9.84
CA GLY A 6 -20.82 -22.93 -10.36
C GLY A 6 -20.52 -21.60 -9.69
N ASP A 7 -19.47 -20.89 -10.12
CA ASP A 7 -19.47 -19.41 -10.15
C ASP A 7 -18.28 -18.77 -10.93
N THR A 8 -17.47 -19.52 -11.65
CA THR A 8 -16.33 -18.97 -12.40
C THR A 8 -16.75 -18.20 -13.66
N GLY A 9 -17.89 -18.51 -14.25
CA GLY A 9 -18.37 -17.83 -15.46
C GLY A 9 -18.99 -16.45 -15.24
N ARG A 10 -19.58 -16.21 -14.08
CA ARG A 10 -20.24 -14.92 -13.77
C ARG A 10 -19.27 -13.82 -13.36
N THR A 11 -18.15 -14.18 -12.75
CA THR A 11 -17.09 -13.21 -12.39
C THR A 11 -16.27 -12.76 -13.58
N ALA A 12 -15.97 -13.65 -14.54
CA ALA A 12 -15.28 -13.31 -15.78
C ALA A 12 -16.11 -12.36 -16.67
N SER A 13 -17.42 -12.62 -16.81
CA SER A 13 -18.32 -11.76 -17.60
C SER A 13 -18.54 -10.37 -16.99
N ARG A 14 -18.53 -10.23 -15.67
CA ARG A 14 -18.58 -8.92 -15.01
C ARG A 14 -17.27 -8.12 -15.23
N GLY A 15 -16.11 -8.76 -15.20
CA GLY A 15 -14.82 -8.13 -15.47
C GLY A 15 -14.72 -7.58 -16.90
N LEU A 16 -15.18 -8.33 -17.91
CA LEU A 16 -15.20 -7.83 -19.30
C LEU A 16 -16.19 -6.68 -19.51
N ARG A 17 -17.36 -6.74 -18.88
CA ARG A 17 -18.35 -5.67 -18.96
C ARG A 17 -17.87 -4.37 -18.31
N SER A 18 -17.07 -4.42 -17.25
CA SER A 18 -16.52 -3.21 -16.65
C SER A 18 -15.51 -2.50 -17.56
N LEU A 19 -14.79 -3.22 -18.41
CA LEU A 19 -13.84 -2.66 -19.37
C LEU A 19 -14.52 -1.90 -20.53
N THR A 20 -15.74 -2.25 -20.90
CA THR A 20 -16.50 -1.62 -22.00
C THR A 20 -17.33 -0.41 -21.57
N THR A 21 -17.39 -0.11 -20.28
CA THR A 21 -18.07 1.10 -19.80
C THR A 21 -17.21 2.36 -20.06
N PRO A 22 -17.81 3.56 -20.20
CA PRO A 22 -17.04 4.80 -20.34
C PRO A 22 -16.04 5.03 -19.19
N ALA A 23 -16.39 4.63 -17.97
CA ALA A 23 -15.50 4.67 -16.82
C ALA A 23 -14.35 3.66 -16.94
N GLY A 24 -14.64 2.45 -17.41
CA GLY A 24 -13.63 1.41 -17.67
C GLY A 24 -12.65 1.81 -18.77
N LEU A 25 -13.16 2.38 -19.89
CA LEU A 25 -12.31 2.87 -20.99
C LEU A 25 -11.40 4.01 -20.53
N ARG A 26 -11.92 4.94 -19.73
CA ARG A 26 -11.09 6.00 -19.12
C ARG A 26 -10.05 5.41 -18.18
N GLY A 27 -10.41 4.42 -17.36
CA GLY A 27 -9.49 3.74 -16.46
C GLY A 27 -8.36 3.05 -17.21
N VAL A 28 -8.66 2.32 -18.28
CA VAL A 28 -7.64 1.68 -19.14
C VAL A 28 -6.74 2.72 -19.80
N GLY A 29 -7.32 3.81 -20.35
CA GLY A 29 -6.54 4.90 -20.95
C GLY A 29 -5.62 5.57 -19.93
N THR A 30 -6.11 5.81 -18.71
CA THR A 30 -5.30 6.35 -17.60
C THR A 30 -4.18 5.40 -17.20
N GLU A 31 -4.45 4.09 -17.13
CA GLU A 31 -3.45 3.07 -16.82
C GLU A 31 -2.33 3.03 -17.86
N LEU A 32 -2.68 3.03 -19.16
CA LEU A 32 -1.70 3.06 -20.25
C LEU A 32 -0.86 4.33 -20.23
N ALA A 33 -1.48 5.48 -20.01
CA ALA A 33 -0.78 6.76 -19.88
C ALA A 33 0.17 6.75 -18.68
N TRP A 34 -0.27 6.17 -17.54
CA TRP A 34 0.55 6.07 -16.34
C TRP A 34 1.72 5.11 -16.52
N VAL A 35 1.51 3.95 -17.13
CA VAL A 35 2.59 3.00 -17.47
C VAL A 35 3.64 3.67 -18.35
N ALA A 36 3.22 4.41 -19.38
CA ALA A 36 4.13 5.15 -20.25
C ALA A 36 4.90 6.25 -19.50
N ALA A 37 4.20 7.04 -18.68
CA ALA A 37 4.82 8.07 -17.85
C ALA A 37 5.80 7.46 -16.82
N HIS A 38 5.43 6.34 -16.22
CA HIS A 38 6.27 5.63 -15.27
C HIS A 38 7.54 5.08 -15.93
N ALA A 39 7.43 4.50 -17.12
CA ALA A 39 8.59 4.05 -17.89
C ALA A 39 9.55 5.20 -18.20
N ALA A 40 9.04 6.39 -18.52
CA ALA A 40 9.86 7.58 -18.71
C ALA A 40 10.52 8.09 -17.42
N LEU A 41 9.79 8.02 -16.29
CA LEU A 41 10.29 8.45 -14.97
C LEU A 41 11.19 7.40 -14.30
N TYR A 42 11.16 6.16 -14.76
CA TYR A 42 11.92 5.06 -14.18
C TYR A 42 13.42 5.35 -14.10
N THR A 43 13.98 5.90 -15.16
CA THR A 43 15.40 6.28 -15.22
C THR A 43 15.74 7.44 -14.26
N LEU A 44 14.81 8.36 -14.03
CA LEU A 44 14.97 9.47 -13.09
C LEU A 44 14.88 9.01 -11.63
N GLY A 45 14.14 7.94 -11.35
CA GLY A 45 14.03 7.36 -10.03
C GLY A 45 15.36 6.90 -9.42
N PHE A 46 16.31 6.45 -10.25
CA PHE A 46 17.65 6.07 -9.81
C PHE A 46 18.58 7.29 -9.56
N ARG A 47 18.41 8.39 -10.32
CA ARG A 47 19.26 9.58 -10.20
C ARG A 47 18.92 10.45 -8.98
N ALA A 48 17.66 10.53 -8.60
CA ALA A 48 17.20 11.41 -7.51
C ALA A 48 17.64 10.96 -6.09
N GLU A 49 18.30 9.81 -5.94
CA GLU A 49 18.79 9.33 -4.63
C GLU A 49 19.97 10.16 -4.10
N ARG A 50 20.76 10.74 -5.00
CA ARG A 50 21.93 11.55 -4.63
C ARG A 50 21.56 12.95 -4.12
N THR A 51 20.37 13.46 -4.43
CA THR A 51 19.94 14.82 -4.08
C THR A 51 18.92 14.89 -2.93
N ALA A 52 18.38 13.75 -2.46
CA ALA A 52 17.34 13.73 -1.44
C ALA A 52 17.80 13.98 0.01
N ARG A 53 19.10 14.22 0.24
CA ARG A 53 19.67 14.48 1.58
C ARG A 53 19.41 15.88 2.14
N GLY A 54 18.68 16.74 1.45
CA GLY A 54 18.65 18.18 1.76
C GLY A 54 17.31 18.85 1.99
N HIS A 55 16.20 18.10 2.14
CA HIS A 55 14.94 18.76 2.47
C HIS A 55 14.65 18.57 3.96
N GLY A 56 14.93 19.64 4.72
CA GLY A 56 14.49 19.77 6.09
C GLY A 56 12.95 19.67 6.24
N PRO A 57 12.42 19.59 7.47
CA PRO A 57 10.99 19.56 7.70
C PRO A 57 10.35 20.79 7.05
N HIS A 58 9.24 20.61 6.33
CA HIS A 58 8.45 21.74 5.85
C HIS A 58 8.01 22.55 7.06
N ARG A 59 8.17 23.88 6.99
CA ARG A 59 7.69 24.77 8.06
C ARG A 59 6.16 24.69 8.09
N ILE A 60 5.60 24.68 9.29
CA ILE A 60 4.14 24.66 9.51
C ILE A 60 3.48 25.84 8.78
N ASP A 61 4.20 26.96 8.67
CA ASP A 61 3.74 28.18 8.00
C ASP A 61 3.51 28.00 6.49
N ASP A 62 4.18 27.03 5.86
CA ASP A 62 4.06 26.75 4.43
C ASP A 62 2.83 25.86 4.11
N LEU A 63 2.12 25.40 5.13
CA LEU A 63 0.94 24.54 4.98
C LEU A 63 -0.34 25.38 4.81
N SER A 64 -1.27 24.87 3.99
CA SER A 64 -2.61 25.49 3.90
C SER A 64 -3.32 25.46 5.26
N PRO A 65 -4.29 26.38 5.52
CA PRO A 65 -5.04 26.39 6.78
C PRO A 65 -5.69 25.05 7.15
N GLN A 66 -6.18 24.31 6.14
CA GLN A 66 -6.77 22.97 6.30
C GLN A 66 -5.72 21.95 6.78
N HIS A 67 -4.51 22.02 6.25
CA HIS A 67 -3.40 21.13 6.62
C HIS A 67 -2.82 21.48 7.99
N ARG A 68 -2.83 22.77 8.37
CA ARG A 68 -2.52 23.19 9.73
C ARG A 68 -3.56 22.68 10.73
N GLY A 69 -4.83 22.61 10.32
CA GLY A 69 -5.91 22.01 11.12
C GLY A 69 -5.69 20.52 11.38
N LEU A 70 -5.24 19.76 10.38
CA LEU A 70 -4.89 18.34 10.56
C LEU A 70 -3.76 18.15 11.56
N LEU A 71 -2.71 18.96 11.46
CA LEU A 71 -1.59 18.97 12.41
C LEU A 71 -2.02 19.38 13.83
N ALA A 72 -2.96 20.33 13.94
CA ALA A 72 -3.48 20.77 15.21
C ALA A 72 -4.40 19.73 15.90
N HIS A 73 -5.07 18.87 15.09
CA HIS A 73 -5.94 17.80 15.61
C HIS A 73 -5.16 16.53 15.97
N ASP A 74 -4.10 16.20 15.22
CA ASP A 74 -3.26 15.03 15.49
C ASP A 74 -1.81 15.26 15.05
N ALA A 75 -1.10 16.03 15.85
CA ALA A 75 0.32 16.31 15.64
C ALA A 75 1.18 15.05 15.70
N ALA A 76 0.76 14.04 16.45
CA ALA A 76 1.48 12.78 16.58
C ALA A 76 1.38 11.95 15.29
N ALA A 77 0.19 11.88 14.69
CA ALA A 77 0.00 11.21 13.40
C ALA A 77 0.80 11.88 12.28
N ALA A 78 0.74 13.21 12.19
CA ALA A 78 1.47 13.98 11.19
C ALA A 78 2.99 13.86 11.32
N ALA A 79 3.48 13.68 12.54
CA ALA A 79 4.90 13.54 12.84
C ALA A 79 5.42 12.10 12.66
N THR A 80 4.54 11.09 12.74
CA THR A 80 4.92 9.69 12.60
C THR A 80 5.51 9.42 11.19
N PRO A 81 6.70 8.82 11.09
CA PRO A 81 7.33 8.56 9.80
C PRO A 81 6.52 7.62 8.91
N VAL A 82 6.42 7.95 7.63
CA VAL A 82 5.75 7.13 6.61
C VAL A 82 6.78 6.55 5.66
N LEU A 83 6.79 5.22 5.53
CA LEU A 83 7.66 4.48 4.62
C LEU A 83 6.88 3.97 3.42
N LEU A 84 7.27 4.36 2.20
CA LEU A 84 6.65 3.94 0.96
C LEU A 84 7.46 2.81 0.33
N VAL A 85 6.82 1.67 0.03
CA VAL A 85 7.44 0.42 -0.42
C VAL A 85 6.88 0.01 -1.78
N HIS A 86 7.69 0.05 -2.84
CA HIS A 86 7.25 -0.22 -4.22
C HIS A 86 7.06 -1.72 -4.51
N GLY A 87 6.50 -2.04 -5.68
CA GLY A 87 6.26 -3.40 -6.17
C GLY A 87 7.43 -4.03 -6.91
N MET A 88 7.16 -5.17 -7.57
CA MET A 88 8.11 -5.86 -8.43
C MET A 88 8.36 -5.04 -9.70
N ALA A 89 9.60 -5.04 -10.18
CA ALA A 89 10.04 -4.30 -11.38
C ALA A 89 9.70 -2.80 -11.35
N ASP A 90 9.60 -2.23 -10.18
CA ASP A 90 9.23 -0.86 -9.93
C ASP A 90 10.32 -0.14 -9.14
N ASN A 91 10.15 1.14 -8.90
CA ASN A 91 11.02 1.92 -8.04
C ASN A 91 10.20 3.03 -7.32
N ARG A 92 10.89 3.83 -6.51
CA ARG A 92 10.27 4.90 -5.72
C ARG A 92 9.48 5.94 -6.55
N SER A 93 9.69 6.04 -7.88
CA SER A 93 9.03 7.05 -8.71
C SER A 93 7.51 6.86 -8.78
N ILE A 94 7.03 5.63 -8.60
CA ILE A 94 5.59 5.31 -8.58
C ILE A 94 4.85 6.10 -7.48
N PHE A 95 5.52 6.45 -6.40
CA PHE A 95 4.95 7.19 -5.28
C PHE A 95 5.08 8.71 -5.38
N THR A 96 5.53 9.26 -6.51
CA THR A 96 5.78 10.71 -6.64
C THR A 96 4.54 11.54 -6.29
N LEU A 97 3.38 11.17 -6.81
CA LEU A 97 2.13 11.88 -6.53
C LEU A 97 1.61 11.63 -5.11
N LEU A 98 1.61 10.37 -4.65
CA LEU A 98 1.20 10.05 -3.29
C LEU A 98 2.08 10.75 -2.26
N ARG A 99 3.40 10.72 -2.43
CA ARG A 99 4.34 11.41 -1.54
C ARG A 99 4.07 12.91 -1.49
N ARG A 100 3.80 13.53 -2.66
CA ARG A 100 3.43 14.95 -2.72
C ARG A 100 2.12 15.23 -1.99
N SER A 101 1.11 14.36 -2.17
CA SER A 101 -0.18 14.46 -1.49
C SER A 101 -0.01 14.35 0.02
N LEU A 102 0.66 13.32 0.53
CA LEU A 102 0.91 13.13 1.96
C LEU A 102 1.65 14.32 2.59
N ARG A 103 2.66 14.86 1.90
CA ARG A 103 3.36 16.06 2.38
C ARG A 103 2.46 17.30 2.44
N ARG A 104 1.58 17.48 1.44
CA ARG A 104 0.58 18.55 1.46
C ARG A 104 -0.42 18.38 2.60
N CYS A 105 -0.74 17.15 2.97
CA CYS A 105 -1.61 16.83 4.09
C CYS A 105 -0.89 16.92 5.45
N GLY A 106 0.37 17.35 5.50
CA GLY A 106 1.08 17.63 6.74
C GLY A 106 2.00 16.51 7.23
N PHE A 107 2.10 15.37 6.53
CA PHE A 107 3.05 14.32 6.90
C PHE A 107 4.49 14.77 6.60
N GLY A 108 5.22 15.15 7.64
CA GLY A 108 6.56 15.75 7.53
C GLY A 108 7.64 14.76 7.09
N GLN A 109 7.53 13.51 7.49
CA GLN A 109 8.55 12.49 7.29
C GLN A 109 8.09 11.36 6.37
N VAL A 110 8.00 11.65 5.06
CA VAL A 110 7.66 10.63 4.04
C VAL A 110 8.94 10.17 3.33
N ARG A 111 9.34 8.93 3.58
CA ARG A 111 10.50 8.25 3.00
C ARG A 111 10.07 7.20 1.97
N THR A 112 10.89 6.96 0.98
CA THR A 112 10.70 5.90 -0.02
C THR A 112 11.87 4.94 0.06
N VAL A 113 11.59 3.64 -0.02
CA VAL A 113 12.61 2.59 -0.09
C VAL A 113 12.80 2.17 -1.53
N ASN A 114 14.06 2.02 -1.94
CA ASN A 114 14.41 1.15 -3.05
C ASN A 114 15.02 -0.12 -2.44
N TYR A 115 14.29 -1.22 -2.45
CA TYR A 115 14.87 -2.52 -2.15
C TYR A 115 15.13 -3.26 -3.47
N SER A 116 16.17 -4.11 -3.44
CA SER A 116 16.50 -4.88 -4.63
C SER A 116 15.45 -5.96 -4.87
N VAL A 117 14.66 -5.79 -5.92
CA VAL A 117 13.75 -6.83 -6.44
C VAL A 117 14.48 -8.05 -7.02
N VAL A 118 15.82 -7.98 -7.09
CA VAL A 118 16.69 -9.12 -7.44
C VAL A 118 16.71 -10.16 -6.31
N THR A 119 16.29 -9.80 -5.07
CA THR A 119 16.02 -10.78 -4.03
C THR A 119 14.93 -11.74 -4.50
N SER A 120 15.30 -12.97 -4.73
CA SER A 120 14.41 -14.00 -5.28
C SER A 120 13.41 -14.56 -4.25
N ASP A 121 13.30 -13.97 -3.05
CA ASP A 121 12.48 -14.48 -1.95
C ASP A 121 11.83 -13.33 -1.15
N VAL A 122 10.51 -13.44 -0.96
CA VAL A 122 9.72 -12.46 -0.19
C VAL A 122 10.17 -12.39 1.27
N ARG A 123 10.58 -13.51 1.87
CA ARG A 123 11.02 -13.58 3.26
C ARG A 123 12.30 -12.79 3.49
N VAL A 124 13.22 -12.87 2.52
CA VAL A 124 14.47 -12.10 2.53
C VAL A 124 14.18 -10.61 2.35
N ALA A 125 13.32 -10.26 1.38
CA ALA A 125 12.90 -8.87 1.16
C ALA A 125 12.19 -8.29 2.41
N ALA A 126 11.39 -9.09 3.10
CA ALA A 126 10.72 -8.70 4.35
C ALA A 126 11.73 -8.41 5.48
N ALA A 127 12.78 -9.23 5.60
CA ALA A 127 13.86 -8.97 6.56
C ALA A 127 14.66 -7.70 6.23
N GLU A 128 14.88 -7.40 4.94
CA GLU A 128 15.51 -6.15 4.50
C GLU A 128 14.64 -4.93 4.81
N LEU A 129 13.33 -5.06 4.60
CA LEU A 129 12.37 -4.03 4.99
C LEU A 129 12.42 -3.80 6.51
N GLY A 130 12.48 -4.86 7.31
CA GLY A 130 12.61 -4.77 8.77
C GLY A 130 13.83 -3.96 9.19
N ARG A 131 15.00 -4.24 8.61
CA ARG A 131 16.21 -3.45 8.86
C ARG A 131 16.06 -1.98 8.49
N THR A 132 15.28 -1.71 7.46
CA THR A 132 15.00 -0.33 7.03
C THR A 132 14.04 0.38 7.99
N VAL A 133 13.04 -0.33 8.49
CA VAL A 133 12.10 0.18 9.52
C VAL A 133 12.87 0.49 10.82
N GLU A 134 13.70 -0.42 11.31
CA GLU A 134 14.51 -0.19 12.51
C GLU A 134 15.43 1.02 12.36
N ARG A 135 16.09 1.15 11.22
CA ARG A 135 16.94 2.31 10.93
C ARG A 135 16.13 3.60 10.90
N LEU A 136 14.93 3.60 10.30
CA LEU A 136 14.06 4.78 10.28
C LEU A 136 13.60 5.17 11.69
N CYS A 137 13.24 4.20 12.54
CA CYS A 137 12.92 4.44 13.95
C CYS A 137 14.12 5.07 14.69
N ALA A 138 15.32 4.52 14.50
CA ALA A 138 16.54 5.03 15.14
C ALA A 138 16.91 6.46 14.66
N GLU A 139 16.76 6.76 13.37
CA GLU A 139 17.05 8.08 12.80
C GLU A 139 16.05 9.15 13.24
N THR A 140 14.80 8.78 13.49
CA THR A 140 13.71 9.73 13.76
C THR A 140 13.35 9.83 15.23
N GLY A 141 13.77 8.85 16.05
CA GLY A 141 13.39 8.75 17.46
C GLY A 141 11.97 8.24 17.71
N TYR A 142 11.24 7.85 16.64
CA TYR A 142 9.91 7.29 16.76
C TYR A 142 9.98 5.77 16.98
N GLU A 143 9.18 5.25 17.91
CA GLU A 143 9.11 3.82 18.19
C GLU A 143 8.44 3.03 17.07
N ARG A 144 7.50 3.66 16.37
CA ARG A 144 6.68 3.04 15.32
C ARG A 144 6.59 3.94 14.10
N VAL A 145 6.35 3.31 12.94
CA VAL A 145 6.21 3.96 11.64
C VAL A 145 4.92 3.53 10.95
N HIS A 146 4.49 4.30 9.97
CA HIS A 146 3.51 3.86 8.98
C HIS A 146 4.21 3.26 7.77
N VAL A 147 3.61 2.24 7.18
CA VAL A 147 4.06 1.66 5.91
C VAL A 147 2.93 1.74 4.89
N VAL A 148 3.22 2.30 3.72
CA VAL A 148 2.33 2.26 2.56
C VAL A 148 3.03 1.50 1.44
N ALA A 149 2.45 0.41 1.00
CA ALA A 149 3.11 -0.54 0.12
C ALA A 149 2.26 -0.89 -1.11
N HIS A 150 2.89 -0.93 -2.29
CA HIS A 150 2.23 -1.24 -3.55
C HIS A 150 2.56 -2.65 -4.03
N SER A 151 1.55 -3.36 -4.52
CA SER A 151 1.74 -4.65 -5.21
C SER A 151 2.52 -5.68 -4.36
N LEU A 152 3.59 -6.27 -4.88
CA LEU A 152 4.49 -7.17 -4.14
C LEU A 152 4.99 -6.55 -2.82
N GLY A 153 5.25 -5.25 -2.81
CA GLY A 153 5.70 -4.55 -1.59
C GLY A 153 4.76 -4.72 -0.41
N GLY A 154 3.45 -4.80 -0.66
CA GLY A 154 2.45 -5.03 0.39
C GLY A 154 2.48 -6.46 0.94
N VAL A 155 2.79 -7.45 0.11
CA VAL A 155 3.00 -8.84 0.58
C VAL A 155 4.28 -8.93 1.42
N VAL A 156 5.35 -8.28 0.98
CA VAL A 156 6.62 -8.18 1.72
C VAL A 156 6.40 -7.51 3.09
N ALA A 157 5.70 -6.38 3.12
CA ALA A 157 5.42 -5.66 4.36
C ALA A 157 4.50 -6.45 5.30
N ARG A 158 3.47 -7.10 4.75
CA ARG A 158 2.59 -7.97 5.54
C ARG A 158 3.36 -9.15 6.13
N TYR A 159 4.25 -9.79 5.36
CA TYR A 159 5.08 -10.88 5.86
C TYR A 159 5.99 -10.42 7.00
N HIS A 160 6.64 -9.26 6.86
CA HIS A 160 7.44 -8.67 7.92
C HIS A 160 6.61 -8.46 9.21
N VAL A 161 5.43 -7.86 9.09
CA VAL A 161 4.55 -7.61 10.23
C VAL A 161 4.12 -8.91 10.91
N GLN A 162 3.60 -9.88 10.16
CA GLN A 162 3.00 -11.08 10.72
C GLN A 162 4.00 -12.15 11.15
N ARG A 163 5.16 -12.25 10.47
CA ARG A 163 6.08 -13.40 10.59
C ARG A 163 7.47 -13.05 11.11
N GLN A 164 7.79 -11.76 11.16
CA GLN A 164 9.14 -11.31 11.55
C GLN A 164 9.11 -10.26 12.66
N GLY A 165 8.02 -10.19 13.42
CA GLY A 165 7.89 -9.29 14.57
C GLY A 165 7.76 -7.82 14.20
N GLY A 166 7.45 -7.50 12.93
CA GLY A 166 7.33 -6.12 12.46
C GLY A 166 6.16 -5.36 13.07
N ASP A 167 5.18 -6.04 13.68
CA ASP A 167 4.05 -5.41 14.38
C ASP A 167 4.50 -4.55 15.59
N ALA A 168 5.67 -4.84 16.15
CA ALA A 168 6.26 -4.00 17.20
C ALA A 168 6.60 -2.59 16.68
N ARG A 169 6.95 -2.45 15.40
CA ARG A 169 7.44 -1.23 14.76
C ARG A 169 6.46 -0.61 13.76
N VAL A 170 5.59 -1.41 13.14
CA VAL A 170 4.63 -0.91 12.17
C VAL A 170 3.29 -0.65 12.86
N HIS A 171 2.88 0.61 12.87
CA HIS A 171 1.61 1.03 13.46
C HIS A 171 0.44 0.76 12.49
N THR A 172 0.57 1.24 11.27
CA THR A 172 -0.43 1.07 10.21
C THR A 172 0.26 0.58 8.94
N LEU A 173 -0.26 -0.48 8.36
CA LEU A 173 0.14 -0.97 7.04
C LEU A 173 -0.99 -0.75 6.05
N VAL A 174 -0.74 0.14 5.08
CA VAL A 174 -1.63 0.32 3.92
C VAL A 174 -1.07 -0.43 2.73
N THR A 175 -1.87 -1.26 2.10
CA THR A 175 -1.51 -2.01 0.90
C THR A 175 -2.36 -1.59 -0.29
N LEU A 176 -1.72 -1.37 -1.44
CA LEU A 176 -2.34 -0.91 -2.67
C LEU A 176 -2.21 -2.00 -3.73
N GLY A 177 -3.30 -2.67 -4.08
CA GLY A 177 -3.30 -3.73 -5.08
C GLY A 177 -2.33 -4.89 -4.79
N SER A 178 -2.19 -5.30 -3.54
CA SER A 178 -1.24 -6.35 -3.14
C SER A 178 -1.90 -7.73 -3.15
N PRO A 179 -1.30 -8.76 -3.78
CA PRO A 179 -1.90 -10.08 -3.92
C PRO A 179 -1.83 -10.91 -2.63
N HIS A 180 -2.58 -10.55 -1.61
CA HIS A 180 -2.56 -11.20 -0.29
C HIS A 180 -3.05 -12.66 -0.30
N GLY A 181 -3.96 -12.99 -1.21
CA GLY A 181 -4.39 -14.37 -1.47
C GLY A 181 -3.68 -15.03 -2.66
N GLY A 182 -2.62 -14.38 -3.17
CA GLY A 182 -1.92 -14.78 -4.38
C GLY A 182 -2.57 -14.25 -5.65
N THR A 183 -1.89 -14.45 -6.79
CA THR A 183 -2.43 -14.09 -8.12
C THR A 183 -2.07 -15.14 -9.16
N THR A 184 -3.01 -15.44 -10.08
CA THR A 184 -2.75 -16.34 -11.20
C THR A 184 -1.76 -15.74 -12.21
N ALA A 185 -1.57 -14.43 -12.26
CA ALA A 185 -0.53 -13.77 -13.03
C ALA A 185 0.89 -14.27 -12.65
N GLY A 186 1.08 -14.75 -11.40
CA GLY A 186 2.31 -15.40 -10.96
C GLY A 186 2.65 -16.73 -11.69
N ARG A 187 1.75 -17.23 -12.57
CA ARG A 187 1.99 -18.40 -13.41
C ARG A 187 2.68 -18.06 -14.73
N VAL A 188 2.61 -16.81 -15.16
CA VAL A 188 3.09 -16.36 -16.48
C VAL A 188 4.61 -16.27 -16.51
N LEU A 189 5.24 -15.82 -15.43
CA LEU A 189 6.69 -15.67 -15.39
C LEU A 189 7.33 -16.77 -14.54
N PRO A 190 8.42 -17.41 -15.01
CA PRO A 190 9.09 -18.52 -14.30
C PRO A 190 9.99 -18.03 -13.14
N LEU A 191 9.82 -16.81 -12.70
CA LEU A 191 10.61 -16.23 -11.59
C LEU A 191 10.19 -16.82 -10.25
N ARG A 192 11.15 -16.98 -9.33
CA ARG A 192 10.90 -17.53 -7.99
C ARG A 192 9.90 -16.65 -7.21
N LEU A 193 10.01 -15.33 -7.26
CA LEU A 193 9.05 -14.41 -6.66
C LEU A 193 7.63 -14.61 -7.20
N CYS A 194 7.47 -14.80 -8.53
CA CYS A 194 6.16 -15.04 -9.12
C CYS A 194 5.56 -16.36 -8.65
N ARG A 195 6.39 -17.40 -8.43
CA ARG A 195 5.93 -18.69 -7.86
C ARG A 195 5.42 -18.54 -6.43
N GLN A 196 6.10 -17.72 -5.60
CA GLN A 196 5.67 -17.43 -4.22
C GLN A 196 4.34 -16.67 -4.16
N LEU A 197 4.01 -15.89 -5.20
CA LEU A 197 2.73 -15.16 -5.29
C LEU A 197 1.60 -15.99 -5.92
N ARG A 198 1.77 -17.27 -6.19
CA ARG A 198 0.68 -18.12 -6.66
C ARG A 198 -0.30 -18.43 -5.54
N PRO A 199 -1.61 -18.49 -5.83
CA PRO A 199 -2.58 -19.01 -4.87
C PRO A 199 -2.16 -20.41 -4.39
N GLY A 200 -2.19 -20.62 -3.07
CA GLY A 200 -1.80 -21.89 -2.45
C GLY A 200 -0.29 -22.15 -2.38
N SER A 201 0.56 -21.18 -2.65
CA SER A 201 2.00 -21.29 -2.38
C SER A 201 2.29 -21.32 -0.87
N ASP A 202 3.45 -21.86 -0.50
CA ASP A 202 3.90 -21.91 0.90
C ASP A 202 3.89 -20.52 1.55
N LEU A 203 4.29 -19.47 0.82
CA LEU A 203 4.25 -18.10 1.31
C LEU A 203 2.84 -17.64 1.67
N ILE A 204 1.85 -17.94 0.80
CA ILE A 204 0.45 -17.58 1.04
C ILE A 204 -0.13 -18.41 2.20
N ALA A 205 0.28 -19.67 2.34
CA ALA A 205 -0.10 -20.51 3.47
C ALA A 205 0.46 -19.95 4.79
N GLU A 206 1.75 -19.56 4.83
CA GLU A 206 2.36 -18.91 6.00
C GLU A 206 1.63 -17.61 6.41
N LEU A 207 1.17 -16.81 5.44
CA LEU A 207 0.40 -15.60 5.70
C LEU A 207 -1.04 -15.88 6.21
N ALA A 208 -1.52 -17.10 6.06
CA ALA A 208 -2.82 -17.53 6.59
C ALA A 208 -2.72 -18.17 7.99
N GLU A 209 -1.50 -18.48 8.47
CA GLU A 209 -1.30 -19.02 9.80
C GLU A 209 -1.69 -18.01 10.90
N PRO A 210 -2.07 -18.45 12.11
CA PRO A 210 -2.44 -17.58 13.21
C PRO A 210 -1.42 -16.49 13.51
N ALA A 211 -1.89 -15.28 13.80
CA ALA A 211 -1.06 -14.12 14.17
C ALA A 211 -1.65 -13.43 15.42
N PRO A 212 -1.83 -14.16 16.55
CA PRO A 212 -2.47 -13.62 17.73
C PRO A 212 -1.66 -12.45 18.30
N GLY A 213 -2.39 -11.42 18.74
CA GLY A 213 -1.78 -10.24 19.36
C GLY A 213 -1.11 -9.27 18.37
N CYS A 214 -1.28 -9.43 17.07
CA CYS A 214 -0.81 -8.46 16.08
C CYS A 214 -1.53 -7.11 16.28
N ARG A 215 -0.76 -6.06 16.59
CA ARG A 215 -1.28 -4.73 16.91
C ARG A 215 -1.27 -3.77 15.72
N THR A 216 -0.70 -4.17 14.60
CA THR A 216 -0.69 -3.38 13.37
C THR A 216 -2.11 -3.29 12.80
N ARG A 217 -2.54 -2.08 12.44
CA ARG A 217 -3.76 -1.85 11.67
C ARG A 217 -3.50 -1.99 10.19
N PHE A 218 -4.40 -2.65 9.47
CA PHE A 218 -4.27 -2.90 8.04
C PHE A 218 -5.37 -2.16 7.27
N LEU A 219 -4.96 -1.44 6.22
CA LEU A 219 -5.86 -0.95 5.18
C LEU A 219 -5.49 -1.63 3.86
N ALA A 220 -6.37 -2.49 3.34
CA ALA A 220 -6.20 -3.12 2.03
C ALA A 220 -7.01 -2.36 0.98
N VAL A 221 -6.35 -1.57 0.13
CA VAL A 221 -6.97 -0.89 -1.01
C VAL A 221 -6.86 -1.77 -2.25
N TRP A 222 -7.99 -2.09 -2.86
CA TRP A 222 -8.05 -2.94 -4.04
C TRP A 222 -8.96 -2.33 -5.12
N SER A 223 -8.82 -2.77 -6.37
CA SER A 223 -9.54 -2.18 -7.50
C SER A 223 -10.28 -3.21 -8.35
N ASP A 224 -11.43 -2.80 -8.87
CA ASP A 224 -12.21 -3.57 -9.85
C ASP A 224 -11.55 -3.60 -11.24
N LEU A 225 -10.66 -2.66 -11.55
CA LEU A 225 -9.90 -2.59 -12.81
C LEU A 225 -8.44 -3.07 -12.69
N ASP A 226 -8.03 -3.66 -11.58
CA ASP A 226 -6.69 -4.24 -11.44
C ASP A 226 -6.52 -5.41 -12.42
N GLN A 227 -5.56 -5.31 -13.34
CA GLN A 227 -5.30 -6.32 -14.36
C GLN A 227 -4.26 -7.36 -13.93
N LEU A 228 -3.45 -7.05 -12.89
CA LEU A 228 -2.37 -7.93 -12.44
C LEU A 228 -2.79 -8.83 -11.29
N ILE A 229 -3.79 -8.44 -10.51
CA ILE A 229 -4.29 -9.24 -9.40
C ILE A 229 -5.55 -9.99 -9.82
N TYR A 230 -5.43 -11.33 -9.91
CA TYR A 230 -6.56 -12.17 -10.26
C TYR A 230 -6.60 -13.45 -9.40
N PRO A 231 -7.73 -13.75 -8.75
CA PRO A 231 -8.94 -12.94 -8.68
C PRO A 231 -8.69 -11.61 -7.95
N LYS A 232 -9.41 -10.55 -8.32
CA LYS A 232 -9.20 -9.19 -7.77
C LYS A 232 -9.39 -9.12 -6.26
N THR A 233 -10.27 -9.96 -5.72
CA THR A 233 -10.52 -10.13 -4.29
C THR A 233 -9.30 -10.66 -3.52
N SER A 234 -8.30 -11.25 -4.20
CA SER A 234 -7.04 -11.63 -3.57
C SER A 234 -6.23 -10.44 -3.03
N ALA A 235 -6.57 -9.22 -3.45
CA ALA A 235 -5.95 -8.02 -2.88
C ALA A 235 -6.58 -7.59 -1.54
N ARG A 236 -7.64 -8.25 -1.09
CA ARG A 236 -8.17 -8.12 0.27
C ARG A 236 -7.33 -8.97 1.23
N ILE A 237 -7.28 -8.53 2.48
CA ILE A 237 -6.76 -9.36 3.56
C ILE A 237 -7.97 -9.98 4.27
N ASP A 238 -8.03 -11.29 4.28
CA ASP A 238 -9.01 -12.06 5.03
C ASP A 238 -8.25 -12.91 6.05
N HIS A 239 -8.24 -12.45 7.32
CA HIS A 239 -7.47 -13.09 8.39
C HIS A 239 -8.12 -12.76 9.74
N PRO A 240 -8.44 -13.79 10.56
CA PRO A 240 -9.23 -13.60 11.79
C PRO A 240 -8.51 -12.79 12.89
N ASP A 241 -7.18 -12.84 12.92
CA ASP A 241 -6.39 -12.22 14.00
C ASP A 241 -5.91 -10.80 13.65
N LEU A 242 -6.25 -10.27 12.47
CA LEU A 242 -5.76 -8.96 12.03
C LEU A 242 -6.88 -7.91 12.05
N ASP A 243 -6.57 -6.71 12.51
CA ASP A 243 -7.45 -5.54 12.37
C ASP A 243 -7.36 -5.00 10.93
N VAL A 244 -8.32 -5.39 10.09
CA VAL A 244 -8.30 -5.12 8.65
C VAL A 244 -9.50 -4.31 8.20
N THR A 245 -9.25 -3.19 7.54
CA THR A 245 -10.22 -2.47 6.72
C THR A 245 -9.91 -2.71 5.24
N SER A 246 -10.90 -3.10 4.44
CA SER A 246 -10.75 -3.28 2.99
C SER A 246 -11.55 -2.22 2.23
N VAL A 247 -10.89 -1.49 1.33
CA VAL A 247 -11.50 -0.42 0.52
C VAL A 247 -11.41 -0.76 -0.96
N LEU A 248 -12.59 -0.82 -1.60
CA LEU A 248 -12.68 -0.92 -3.06
C LEU A 248 -12.59 0.46 -3.68
N VAL A 249 -11.68 0.65 -4.62
CA VAL A 249 -11.66 1.79 -5.53
C VAL A 249 -12.09 1.34 -6.92
N THR A 250 -12.89 2.14 -7.60
CA THR A 250 -13.42 1.79 -8.92
C THR A 250 -12.74 2.59 -10.03
N GLY A 251 -12.56 1.95 -11.19
CA GLY A 251 -12.05 2.62 -12.37
C GLY A 251 -10.56 2.93 -12.35
N VAL A 252 -9.78 2.32 -11.46
CA VAL A 252 -8.32 2.56 -11.31
C VAL A 252 -7.57 1.29 -11.65
N GLY A 253 -6.61 1.35 -12.57
CA GLY A 253 -5.74 0.22 -12.90
C GLY A 253 -4.65 -0.02 -11.85
N HIS A 254 -3.93 -1.12 -11.97
CA HIS A 254 -2.93 -1.54 -11.00
C HIS A 254 -1.82 -0.51 -10.77
N MET A 255 -1.20 -0.03 -11.86
CA MET A 255 -0.08 0.92 -11.80
C MET A 255 -0.53 2.34 -11.42
N SER A 256 -1.82 2.67 -11.64
CA SER A 256 -2.38 3.97 -11.28
C SER A 256 -2.82 4.07 -9.82
N LEU A 257 -2.91 2.95 -9.07
CA LEU A 257 -3.34 2.98 -7.66
C LEU A 257 -2.56 4.00 -6.82
N PRO A 258 -1.20 4.04 -6.85
CA PRO A 258 -0.45 5.01 -6.05
C PRO A 258 -0.60 6.46 -6.50
N ALA A 259 -1.16 6.68 -7.70
CA ALA A 259 -1.34 8.01 -8.28
C ALA A 259 -2.78 8.54 -8.14
N ALA A 260 -3.74 7.68 -7.83
CA ALA A 260 -5.15 8.02 -7.82
C ALA A 260 -5.52 8.90 -6.60
N PRO A 261 -6.24 10.03 -6.81
CA PRO A 261 -6.63 10.92 -5.72
C PRO A 261 -7.48 10.24 -4.64
N GLN A 262 -8.42 9.35 -5.04
CA GLN A 262 -9.23 8.60 -4.09
C GLN A 262 -8.40 7.66 -3.21
N VAL A 263 -7.33 7.10 -3.74
CA VAL A 263 -6.38 6.29 -2.98
C VAL A 263 -5.59 7.17 -2.02
N ALA A 264 -5.11 8.33 -2.48
CA ALA A 264 -4.39 9.26 -1.62
C ALA A 264 -5.26 9.71 -0.43
N ARG A 265 -6.56 10.00 -0.66
CA ARG A 265 -7.52 10.31 0.42
C ARG A 265 -7.69 9.15 1.40
N ALA A 266 -7.88 7.92 0.90
CA ALA A 266 -8.02 6.74 1.75
C ALA A 266 -6.77 6.49 2.62
N VAL A 267 -5.58 6.63 2.01
CA VAL A 267 -4.30 6.53 2.72
C VAL A 267 -4.20 7.61 3.81
N THR A 268 -4.41 8.89 3.45
CA THR A 268 -4.34 10.00 4.40
C THR A 268 -5.27 9.80 5.59
N ARG A 269 -6.52 9.39 5.35
CA ARG A 269 -7.49 9.10 6.43
C ARG A 269 -7.01 7.99 7.34
N ALA A 270 -6.50 6.88 6.77
CA ALA A 270 -6.00 5.76 7.57
C ALA A 270 -4.80 6.14 8.44
N LEU A 271 -3.92 6.99 7.92
CA LEU A 271 -2.73 7.44 8.65
C LEU A 271 -3.04 8.53 9.69
N ALA A 272 -4.05 9.38 9.44
CA ALA A 272 -4.42 10.49 10.33
C ALA A 272 -5.27 10.06 11.54
N HIS A 273 -5.86 8.87 11.53
CA HIS A 273 -6.66 8.33 12.63
C HIS A 273 -5.85 7.59 13.68
N LEU A 274 -4.63 8.02 13.92
CA LEU A 274 -3.84 7.61 15.05
C LEU A 274 -4.41 8.29 16.30
N GLU A 275 -5.13 7.55 17.12
CA GLU A 275 -5.25 7.93 18.52
C GLU A 275 -3.90 7.75 19.20
N ALA A 276 -3.46 8.78 19.90
CA ALA A 276 -2.15 8.85 20.57
C ALA A 276 -1.88 7.69 21.54
N ASN A 277 -2.88 6.87 21.88
CA ASN A 277 -2.81 5.82 22.88
C ASN A 277 -3.19 4.41 22.40
N GLY A 278 -3.34 4.16 21.11
CA GLY A 278 -3.67 2.81 20.62
C GLY A 278 -5.03 2.27 21.11
N THR A 279 -5.90 3.12 21.60
CA THR A 279 -7.22 2.78 22.06
C THR A 279 -8.28 3.07 21.00
N HIS A 280 -9.23 2.19 20.93
CA HIS A 280 -10.29 2.00 19.98
C HIS A 280 -11.11 3.24 19.63
N ARG A 281 -11.55 3.29 18.37
CA ARG A 281 -12.73 3.98 17.87
C ARG A 281 -13.94 3.80 18.78
N ASP A 282 -14.53 4.89 19.23
CA ASP A 282 -15.96 4.95 19.43
C ASP A 282 -16.62 5.52 18.18
N SER A 283 -17.50 4.72 17.62
CA SER A 283 -18.25 4.97 16.40
C SER A 283 -19.40 5.94 16.64
N ALA A 284 -19.11 7.22 16.84
CA ALA A 284 -20.12 8.28 16.72
C ALA A 284 -19.43 9.65 16.68
N GLY A 285 -19.04 10.09 15.50
CA GLY A 285 -18.54 11.43 15.31
C GLY A 285 -18.44 11.75 13.82
N THR A 286 -19.13 12.76 13.39
CA THR A 286 -19.12 13.34 12.05
C THR A 286 -17.69 13.49 11.56
N GLN A 287 -17.35 12.72 10.55
CA GLN A 287 -16.02 12.65 9.96
C GLN A 287 -15.79 13.93 9.14
N PRO A 288 -14.78 14.78 9.44
CA PRO A 288 -14.47 15.91 8.58
C PRO A 288 -13.96 15.39 7.22
N ASP A 289 -14.53 15.91 6.15
CA ASP A 289 -14.02 15.65 4.80
C ASP A 289 -12.64 16.30 4.66
N ILE A 290 -11.60 15.49 4.77
CA ILE A 290 -10.23 15.91 4.51
C ILE A 290 -10.00 15.72 3.01
N ASP A 291 -10.26 16.76 2.23
CA ASP A 291 -9.98 16.80 0.81
C ASP A 291 -8.58 17.38 0.59
N CYS A 292 -7.63 16.50 0.29
CA CYS A 292 -6.25 16.84 -0.03
C CYS A 292 -5.99 16.80 -1.56
N ALA A 293 -7.02 17.09 -2.36
CA ALA A 293 -6.90 17.12 -3.82
C ALA A 293 -6.05 18.32 -4.31
#